data_5315d770cbcbba138f890ea6ce9f48ca
#
_entry.id   5315d770cbcbba138f890ea6ce9f48ca
#
_cell.length_a   1.000
_cell.length_b   1.000
_cell.length_c   1.000
_cell.angle_alpha   90.00
_cell.angle_beta   90.00
_cell.angle_gamma   90.00
#
_symmetry.space_group_name_H-M   'P 1'
#
loop_
_entity.id
_entity.type
_entity.pdbx_description
1 polymer ?
#
loop_
_entity_poly.entity_id
_entity_poly.type
_entity_poly.pdbx_seq_one_letter_code
_entity_poly.pdbx_strand_id
1 'polypeptide(L)'
;MMLFKYLLSALLASYAVASPVPDISQSKDDLVLFKRDSILDARDLELAEIHGVNLTKMYKHSMFKRDDGDHIIIWVARSFEEHEDETLTKRQGARPGRESNYRTSPNSDYCNSHKRQNHAGPNGPYSGGVQAMYRWANSNRGVWPVMSDWENLMIAGSNSGANAVYRARTLSSIGTGIGTMDVRNDADWTQYRAREFSGRGWRASSKGGESCNRVRINYEIVKTDLRY
;
A
#
# COMPACT_ATOMS: atom_id res chain seq x y z
N MET A 1 57.10 -46.85 -13.01
CA MET A 1 55.70 -47.13 -13.29
C MET A 1 54.90 -46.31 -12.28
N MET A 2 54.56 -45.04 -12.58
CA MET A 2 53.82 -44.11 -11.73
C MET A 2 52.45 -43.90 -12.31
N LEU A 3 51.41 -44.30 -11.52
CA LEU A 3 50.01 -44.11 -11.84
C LEU A 3 49.58 -42.71 -11.41
N PHE A 4 49.25 -41.86 -12.36
CA PHE A 4 48.59 -40.58 -12.12
C PHE A 4 47.08 -40.81 -11.88
N LYS A 5 46.59 -40.54 -10.67
CA LYS A 5 45.16 -40.46 -10.34
C LYS A 5 44.67 -39.05 -10.68
N TYR A 6 43.86 -38.91 -11.70
CA TYR A 6 43.10 -37.67 -11.97
C TYR A 6 41.90 -37.62 -11.05
N LEU A 7 41.93 -36.63 -10.11
CA LEU A 7 40.74 -36.25 -9.35
C LEU A 7 39.94 -35.27 -10.19
N LEU A 8 38.79 -35.72 -10.70
CA LEU A 8 37.80 -34.90 -11.34
C LEU A 8 36.97 -34.24 -10.23
N SER A 9 37.24 -32.97 -9.94
CA SER A 9 36.38 -32.15 -9.06
C SER A 9 35.21 -31.64 -9.89
N ALA A 10 34.02 -32.24 -9.71
CA ALA A 10 32.79 -31.76 -10.26
C ALA A 10 32.31 -30.55 -9.46
N LEU A 11 32.44 -29.34 -10.00
CA LEU A 11 31.80 -28.12 -9.50
C LEU A 11 30.30 -28.21 -9.79
N LEU A 12 29.51 -28.59 -8.79
CA LEU A 12 28.05 -28.42 -8.81
C LEU A 12 27.73 -26.93 -8.63
N ALA A 13 27.53 -26.23 -9.73
CA ALA A 13 26.94 -24.89 -9.72
C ALA A 13 25.48 -25.02 -9.33
N SER A 14 25.17 -24.77 -8.07
CA SER A 14 23.79 -24.63 -7.59
C SER A 14 23.20 -23.35 -8.16
N TYR A 15 22.43 -23.45 -9.24
CA TYR A 15 21.58 -22.36 -9.69
C TYR A 15 20.47 -22.21 -8.65
N ALA A 16 20.57 -21.15 -7.81
CA ALA A 16 19.44 -20.69 -7.02
C ALA A 16 18.39 -20.16 -7.99
N VAL A 17 17.41 -21.00 -8.32
CA VAL A 17 16.20 -20.56 -9.00
C VAL A 17 15.49 -19.67 -7.97
N ALA A 18 15.49 -18.36 -8.22
CA ALA A 18 14.67 -17.42 -7.48
C ALA A 18 13.22 -17.88 -7.66
N SER A 19 12.63 -18.44 -6.59
CA SER A 19 11.22 -18.78 -6.58
C SER A 19 10.45 -17.49 -6.86
N PRO A 20 9.56 -17.45 -7.85
CA PRO A 20 8.72 -16.29 -8.08
C PRO A 20 7.97 -16.01 -6.80
N VAL A 21 7.82 -14.72 -6.47
CA VAL A 21 6.89 -14.26 -5.44
C VAL A 21 5.58 -15.02 -5.68
N PRO A 22 5.04 -15.75 -4.70
CA PRO A 22 3.83 -16.52 -4.92
C PRO A 22 2.76 -15.58 -5.44
N ASP A 23 2.31 -15.84 -6.65
CA ASP A 23 1.21 -15.14 -7.27
C ASP A 23 -0.04 -15.56 -6.50
N ILE A 24 -0.46 -14.70 -5.56
CA ILE A 24 -1.70 -14.92 -4.83
C ILE A 24 -2.82 -14.59 -5.80
N SER A 25 -3.18 -15.55 -6.64
CA SER A 25 -4.39 -15.51 -7.44
C SER A 25 -5.57 -15.53 -6.47
N GLN A 26 -6.18 -14.39 -6.22
CA GLN A 26 -7.37 -14.32 -5.36
C GLN A 26 -8.63 -14.28 -6.20
N SER A 27 -9.59 -15.10 -5.83
CA SER A 27 -10.97 -14.96 -6.23
C SER A 27 -11.55 -13.66 -5.65
N LYS A 28 -12.55 -13.09 -6.30
CA LYS A 28 -13.27 -11.89 -5.81
C LYS A 28 -13.94 -12.10 -4.45
N ASP A 29 -14.06 -13.34 -4.00
CA ASP A 29 -14.82 -13.75 -2.80
C ASP A 29 -14.04 -13.55 -1.48
N ASP A 30 -12.75 -13.19 -1.56
CA ASP A 30 -11.88 -13.04 -0.39
C ASP A 30 -11.80 -11.60 0.15
N LEU A 31 -12.49 -10.66 -0.49
CA LEU A 31 -12.53 -9.25 -0.09
C LEU A 31 -13.80 -8.94 0.69
N VAL A 32 -13.64 -8.57 1.95
CA VAL A 32 -14.71 -8.05 2.80
C VAL A 32 -14.62 -6.53 2.89
N LEU A 33 -15.71 -5.83 2.59
CA LEU A 33 -15.80 -4.37 2.66
C LEU A 33 -16.52 -3.94 3.94
N PHE A 34 -16.08 -2.84 4.54
CA PHE A 34 -16.67 -2.24 5.72
C PHE A 34 -17.12 -0.80 5.41
N LYS A 35 -18.25 -0.40 5.97
CA LYS A 35 -18.66 1.00 5.90
C LYS A 35 -17.77 1.87 6.80
N ARG A 36 -17.59 3.14 6.42
CA ARG A 36 -16.73 4.09 7.15
C ARG A 36 -16.99 4.17 8.65
N ASP A 37 -18.24 4.05 9.04
CA ASP A 37 -18.69 4.16 10.45
C ASP A 37 -19.16 2.81 11.01
N SER A 38 -18.67 1.69 10.46
CA SER A 38 -18.91 0.36 11.01
C SER A 38 -18.42 0.28 12.45
N ILE A 39 -19.23 -0.36 13.31
CA ILE A 39 -18.83 -0.65 14.68
C ILE A 39 -17.70 -1.67 14.66
N LEU A 40 -16.59 -1.31 15.28
CA LEU A 40 -15.43 -2.20 15.43
C LEU A 40 -15.66 -3.13 16.63
N ASP A 41 -15.33 -4.40 16.45
CA ASP A 41 -15.33 -5.36 17.55
C ASP A 41 -14.04 -5.26 18.41
N ALA A 42 -13.96 -6.04 19.49
CA ALA A 42 -12.80 -6.01 20.39
C ALA A 42 -11.51 -6.41 19.68
N ARG A 43 -11.57 -7.36 18.74
CA ARG A 43 -10.41 -7.79 17.97
C ARG A 43 -9.97 -6.72 16.98
N ASP A 44 -10.89 -6.01 16.35
CA ASP A 44 -10.59 -4.87 15.47
C ASP A 44 -9.87 -3.75 16.22
N LEU A 45 -10.30 -3.46 17.46
CA LEU A 45 -9.66 -2.44 18.30
C LEU A 45 -8.23 -2.84 18.69
N GLU A 46 -8.02 -4.10 19.06
CA GLU A 46 -6.69 -4.65 19.35
C GLU A 46 -5.78 -4.57 18.11
N LEU A 47 -6.29 -4.95 16.93
CA LEU A 47 -5.53 -4.89 15.68
C LEU A 47 -5.24 -3.45 15.26
N ALA A 48 -6.14 -2.51 15.49
CA ALA A 48 -5.88 -1.10 15.23
C ALA A 48 -4.67 -0.59 16.06
N GLU A 49 -4.60 -0.97 17.34
CA GLU A 49 -3.45 -0.65 18.19
C GLU A 49 -2.16 -1.31 17.67
N ILE A 50 -2.18 -2.62 17.40
CA ILE A 50 -1.03 -3.37 16.86
C ILE A 50 -0.56 -2.77 15.52
N HIS A 51 -1.47 -2.29 14.69
CA HIS A 51 -1.15 -1.69 13.39
C HIS A 51 -0.73 -0.21 13.50
N GLY A 52 -0.79 0.40 14.67
CA GLY A 52 -0.48 1.83 14.88
C GLY A 52 -1.51 2.75 14.22
N VAL A 53 -2.78 2.33 14.19
CA VAL A 53 -3.87 3.07 13.56
C VAL A 53 -4.44 4.09 14.54
N ASN A 54 -4.49 5.35 14.12
CA ASN A 54 -5.25 6.38 14.83
C ASN A 54 -6.73 6.34 14.37
N LEU A 55 -7.61 5.74 15.14
CA LEU A 55 -9.03 5.57 14.81
C LEU A 55 -9.81 6.88 14.69
N THR A 56 -9.28 8.00 15.22
CA THR A 56 -9.90 9.32 14.98
C THR A 56 -9.63 9.83 13.56
N LYS A 57 -8.54 9.37 12.94
CA LYS A 57 -8.10 9.79 11.61
C LYS A 57 -8.31 8.72 10.53
N MET A 58 -8.48 7.47 10.91
CA MET A 58 -8.59 6.34 9.98
C MET A 58 -9.79 5.46 10.32
N TYR A 59 -10.23 4.65 9.36
CA TYR A 59 -11.28 3.66 9.54
C TYR A 59 -10.91 2.35 8.86
N LYS A 60 -11.48 1.24 9.33
CA LYS A 60 -11.36 -0.08 8.70
C LYS A 60 -12.19 -0.06 7.41
N HIS A 61 -11.50 -0.18 6.26
CA HIS A 61 -12.17 -0.13 4.97
C HIS A 61 -12.45 -1.53 4.41
N SER A 62 -11.44 -2.40 4.46
CA SER A 62 -11.57 -3.73 3.86
C SER A 62 -10.64 -4.74 4.53
N MET A 63 -10.90 -6.00 4.29
CA MET A 63 -10.10 -7.12 4.76
C MET A 63 -9.93 -8.12 3.63
N PHE A 64 -8.67 -8.45 3.32
CA PHE A 64 -8.31 -9.54 2.42
C PHE A 64 -8.06 -10.80 3.22
N LYS A 65 -8.83 -11.84 2.99
CA LYS A 65 -8.57 -13.18 3.53
C LYS A 65 -7.47 -13.86 2.73
N ARG A 66 -6.68 -14.67 3.40
CA ARG A 66 -5.61 -15.47 2.81
C ARG A 66 -5.90 -16.95 2.98
N ASP A 67 -5.38 -17.75 2.05
CA ASP A 67 -5.58 -19.22 2.06
C ASP A 67 -4.97 -19.90 3.30
N ASP A 68 -3.96 -19.27 3.93
CA ASP A 68 -3.32 -19.77 5.16
C ASP A 68 -4.11 -19.45 6.45
N GLY A 69 -5.30 -18.83 6.31
CA GLY A 69 -6.16 -18.44 7.43
C GLY A 69 -5.80 -17.09 8.06
N ASP A 70 -4.69 -16.46 7.61
CA ASP A 70 -4.36 -15.07 7.98
C ASP A 70 -5.22 -14.10 7.15
N HIS A 71 -5.23 -12.85 7.56
CA HIS A 71 -5.88 -11.79 6.80
C HIS A 71 -5.10 -10.49 6.87
N ILE A 72 -5.33 -9.62 5.88
CA ILE A 72 -4.76 -8.28 5.86
C ILE A 72 -5.90 -7.27 5.89
N ILE A 73 -5.90 -6.44 6.92
CA ILE A 73 -6.85 -5.33 7.06
C ILE A 73 -6.26 -4.09 6.39
N ILE A 74 -7.07 -3.42 5.61
CA ILE A 74 -6.77 -2.11 5.03
C ILE A 74 -7.51 -1.05 5.84
N TRP A 75 -6.73 -0.20 6.47
CA TRP A 75 -7.18 1.02 7.13
C TRP A 75 -6.95 2.20 6.20
N VAL A 76 -7.91 3.08 6.08
CA VAL A 76 -7.89 4.22 5.16
C VAL A 76 -8.14 5.50 5.94
N ALA A 77 -7.44 6.57 5.59
CA ALA A 77 -7.66 7.87 6.20
C ALA A 77 -9.11 8.36 6.00
N ARG A 78 -9.69 8.99 7.02
CA ARG A 78 -11.07 9.54 6.94
C ARG A 78 -11.20 10.70 5.96
N SER A 79 -10.07 11.28 5.56
CA SER A 79 -9.98 12.27 4.48
C SER A 79 -10.20 11.69 3.08
N PHE A 80 -10.22 10.36 2.92
CA PHE A 80 -10.45 9.71 1.62
C PHE A 80 -11.83 10.06 1.07
N GLU A 81 -11.85 10.60 -0.13
CA GLU A 81 -13.06 10.88 -0.90
C GLU A 81 -13.21 9.83 -1.99
N GLU A 82 -14.16 8.92 -1.81
CA GLU A 82 -14.45 7.87 -2.77
C GLU A 82 -15.14 8.45 -3.99
N HIS A 83 -14.70 8.06 -5.18
CA HIS A 83 -15.37 8.40 -6.42
C HIS A 83 -16.45 7.35 -6.69
N GLU A 84 -17.70 7.75 -6.62
CA GLU A 84 -18.80 6.90 -7.09
C GLU A 84 -18.66 6.68 -8.60
N ASP A 85 -18.80 5.45 -9.05
CA ASP A 85 -18.84 5.14 -10.49
C ASP A 85 -19.95 5.97 -11.16
N GLU A 86 -19.60 6.82 -12.12
CA GLU A 86 -20.52 7.72 -12.84
C GLU A 86 -21.72 6.99 -13.49
N THR A 87 -21.68 5.67 -13.57
CA THR A 87 -22.75 4.85 -14.14
C THR A 87 -23.99 4.75 -13.24
N LEU A 88 -23.91 5.04 -11.93
CA LEU A 88 -25.01 4.94 -10.99
C LEU A 88 -25.60 6.30 -10.54
N THR A 89 -24.90 7.41 -10.74
CA THR A 89 -25.25 8.71 -10.13
C THR A 89 -26.07 9.66 -11.00
N LYS A 90 -26.58 9.26 -12.17
CA LYS A 90 -27.49 10.13 -12.97
C LYS A 90 -28.82 10.48 -12.29
N ARG A 91 -29.04 10.13 -11.01
CA ARG A 91 -30.34 10.33 -10.32
C ARG A 91 -30.34 11.07 -8.99
N GLN A 92 -29.24 11.57 -8.48
CA GLN A 92 -29.30 12.38 -7.24
C GLN A 92 -28.56 13.69 -7.41
N GLY A 93 -29.31 14.78 -7.17
CA GLY A 93 -28.87 16.14 -7.39
C GLY A 93 -27.58 16.50 -6.66
N ALA A 94 -26.76 17.27 -7.35
CA ALA A 94 -25.54 17.85 -6.84
C ALA A 94 -25.77 18.52 -5.47
N ARG A 95 -25.00 18.12 -4.45
CA ARG A 95 -24.90 18.90 -3.21
C ARG A 95 -24.10 20.16 -3.50
N PRO A 96 -24.67 21.35 -3.31
CA PRO A 96 -23.92 22.59 -3.45
C PRO A 96 -22.99 22.78 -2.24
N GLY A 97 -21.72 23.02 -2.49
CA GLY A 97 -20.82 23.60 -1.52
C GLY A 97 -19.67 22.72 -1.05
N ARG A 98 -18.74 22.53 -1.92
CA ARG A 98 -17.30 22.74 -1.75
C ARG A 98 -16.70 22.68 -3.15
N GLU A 99 -16.33 23.82 -3.70
CA GLU A 99 -15.43 23.84 -4.83
C GLU A 99 -14.10 23.26 -4.35
N SER A 100 -13.96 21.94 -4.49
CA SER A 100 -12.65 21.34 -4.40
C SER A 100 -11.90 21.81 -5.65
N ASN A 101 -10.82 22.54 -5.48
CA ASN A 101 -9.89 22.90 -6.56
C ASN A 101 -9.22 21.64 -7.19
N TYR A 102 -9.67 20.47 -6.80
CA TYR A 102 -9.24 19.19 -7.35
C TYR A 102 -10.04 18.90 -8.60
N ARG A 103 -9.36 18.94 -9.75
CA ARG A 103 -9.95 18.40 -10.98
C ARG A 103 -10.32 16.95 -10.71
N THR A 104 -11.59 16.62 -10.84
CA THR A 104 -12.05 15.24 -10.80
C THR A 104 -11.36 14.47 -11.94
N SER A 105 -10.48 13.55 -11.60
CA SER A 105 -9.90 12.62 -12.55
C SER A 105 -10.74 11.36 -12.53
N PRO A 106 -11.42 10.96 -13.62
CA PRO A 106 -12.24 9.75 -13.65
C PRO A 106 -11.42 8.50 -13.32
N ASN A 107 -10.12 8.55 -13.53
CA ASN A 107 -9.21 7.44 -13.26
C ASN A 107 -8.52 7.53 -11.88
N SER A 108 -8.82 8.56 -11.07
CA SER A 108 -8.13 8.79 -9.80
C SER A 108 -6.60 8.82 -9.92
N ASP A 109 -6.12 9.41 -11.04
CA ASP A 109 -4.71 9.61 -11.40
C ASP A 109 -4.45 11.12 -11.43
N TYR A 110 -3.80 11.64 -10.40
CA TYR A 110 -3.58 13.08 -10.18
C TYR A 110 -2.12 13.49 -10.33
N CYS A 111 -1.22 12.50 -10.29
CA CYS A 111 0.20 12.75 -10.19
C CYS A 111 0.94 12.33 -11.48
N ASN A 112 2.01 13.04 -11.75
CA ASN A 112 2.95 12.73 -12.81
C ASN A 112 4.39 12.89 -12.29
N SER A 113 5.39 12.69 -13.15
CA SER A 113 6.80 12.92 -12.82
C SER A 113 7.28 12.16 -11.58
N HIS A 114 6.90 10.89 -11.46
CA HIS A 114 7.25 10.04 -10.34
C HIS A 114 8.78 9.81 -10.23
N LYS A 115 9.36 10.21 -9.11
CA LYS A 115 10.74 9.90 -8.73
C LYS A 115 10.71 8.90 -7.58
N ARG A 116 11.08 7.67 -7.84
CA ARG A 116 10.99 6.54 -6.89
C ARG A 116 12.38 6.06 -6.49
N GLN A 117 12.56 5.78 -5.22
CA GLN A 117 13.79 5.20 -4.66
C GLN A 117 13.44 3.94 -3.86
N ASN A 118 14.20 2.87 -4.13
CA ASN A 118 14.05 1.62 -3.38
C ASN A 118 14.76 1.74 -2.02
N HIS A 119 14.01 1.51 -0.95
CA HIS A 119 14.48 1.50 0.44
C HIS A 119 14.23 0.14 1.12
N ALA A 120 14.07 -0.94 0.34
CA ALA A 120 13.90 -2.27 0.88
C ALA A 120 15.08 -2.62 1.79
N GLY A 121 14.78 -2.96 3.03
CA GLY A 121 15.74 -3.28 4.07
C GLY A 121 15.17 -4.32 5.04
N PRO A 122 16.01 -4.96 5.90
CA PRO A 122 15.60 -6.04 6.78
C PRO A 122 14.54 -5.63 7.82
N ASN A 123 14.42 -4.34 8.09
CA ASN A 123 13.43 -3.77 9.03
C ASN A 123 12.25 -3.11 8.30
N GLY A 124 12.22 -3.18 6.97
CA GLY A 124 11.11 -2.67 6.16
C GLY A 124 9.81 -3.48 6.34
N PRO A 125 8.71 -3.00 5.77
CA PRO A 125 7.45 -3.73 5.79
C PRO A 125 7.53 -5.02 4.99
N TYR A 126 6.70 -6.00 5.35
CA TYR A 126 6.53 -7.20 4.54
C TYR A 126 5.93 -6.86 3.18
N SER A 127 6.44 -7.50 2.12
CA SER A 127 5.98 -7.27 0.74
C SER A 127 4.48 -7.56 0.57
N GLY A 128 3.93 -8.52 1.32
CA GLY A 128 2.49 -8.83 1.30
C GLY A 128 1.60 -7.65 1.69
N GLY A 129 2.04 -6.80 2.62
CA GLY A 129 1.31 -5.58 2.96
C GLY A 129 1.29 -4.57 1.81
N VAL A 130 2.44 -4.39 1.12
CA VAL A 130 2.53 -3.51 -0.05
C VAL A 130 1.68 -4.07 -1.21
N GLN A 131 1.67 -5.39 -1.40
CA GLN A 131 0.82 -6.05 -2.38
C GLN A 131 -0.68 -5.84 -2.08
N ALA A 132 -1.07 -5.90 -0.81
CA ALA A 132 -2.46 -5.62 -0.42
C ALA A 132 -2.86 -4.17 -0.71
N MET A 133 -1.95 -3.20 -0.49
CA MET A 133 -2.17 -1.81 -0.88
C MET A 133 -2.39 -1.67 -2.39
N TYR A 134 -1.53 -2.30 -3.19
CA TYR A 134 -1.68 -2.33 -4.65
C TYR A 134 -3.06 -2.84 -5.07
N ARG A 135 -3.48 -3.99 -4.53
CA ARG A 135 -4.77 -4.61 -4.85
C ARG A 135 -5.94 -3.72 -4.48
N TRP A 136 -5.89 -3.18 -3.27
CA TRP A 136 -6.94 -2.28 -2.81
C TRP A 136 -7.05 -1.05 -3.71
N ALA A 137 -5.93 -0.37 -3.99
CA ALA A 137 -5.89 0.82 -4.81
C ALA A 137 -6.29 0.56 -6.27
N ASN A 138 -6.06 -0.67 -6.77
CA ASN A 138 -6.51 -1.09 -8.09
C ASN A 138 -8.04 -1.28 -8.18
N SER A 139 -8.69 -1.62 -7.07
CA SER A 139 -10.13 -1.93 -7.01
C SER A 139 -10.99 -0.75 -6.54
N ASN A 140 -10.38 0.28 -5.95
CA ASN A 140 -11.09 1.44 -5.42
C ASN A 140 -10.72 2.70 -6.20
N ARG A 141 -11.64 3.63 -6.29
CA ARG A 141 -11.45 4.92 -6.94
C ARG A 141 -11.72 6.03 -5.95
N GLY A 142 -10.82 6.99 -5.89
CA GLY A 142 -10.96 8.12 -5.00
C GLY A 142 -9.67 8.92 -4.85
N VAL A 143 -9.69 9.88 -3.94
CA VAL A 143 -8.62 10.85 -3.73
C VAL A 143 -8.46 11.13 -2.24
N TRP A 144 -7.25 11.39 -1.80
CA TRP A 144 -6.93 11.96 -0.51
C TRP A 144 -6.45 13.40 -0.70
N PRO A 145 -6.98 14.38 0.04
CA PRO A 145 -6.34 15.68 0.19
C PRO A 145 -5.04 15.50 0.98
N VAL A 146 -3.95 16.07 0.50
CA VAL A 146 -2.62 16.01 1.13
C VAL A 146 -2.16 17.40 1.46
N MET A 147 -1.73 17.61 2.71
CA MET A 147 -1.27 18.89 3.25
C MET A 147 0.24 18.83 3.55
N SER A 148 0.79 19.87 4.19
CA SER A 148 2.23 20.00 4.50
C SER A 148 2.76 18.98 5.51
N ASP A 149 1.91 18.49 6.39
CA ASP A 149 2.27 17.50 7.40
C ASP A 149 2.22 16.08 6.83
N TRP A 150 3.04 15.18 7.35
CA TRP A 150 2.94 13.77 7.03
C TRP A 150 1.60 13.20 7.51
N GLU A 151 0.86 12.63 6.59
CA GLU A 151 -0.40 11.95 6.88
C GLU A 151 -0.34 10.50 6.41
N ASN A 152 -0.79 9.58 7.26
CA ASN A 152 -0.99 8.19 6.88
C ASN A 152 -2.28 8.09 6.08
N LEU A 153 -2.16 7.81 4.79
CA LEU A 153 -3.30 7.69 3.87
C LEU A 153 -3.88 6.27 3.91
N MET A 154 -3.00 5.27 4.04
CA MET A 154 -3.38 3.86 4.07
C MET A 154 -2.43 3.05 4.95
N ILE A 155 -2.97 2.10 5.72
CA ILE A 155 -2.19 1.10 6.46
C ILE A 155 -2.71 -0.29 6.07
N ALA A 156 -1.78 -1.19 5.77
CA ALA A 156 -2.04 -2.61 5.58
C ALA A 156 -1.44 -3.38 6.76
N GLY A 157 -2.26 -4.08 7.53
CA GLY A 157 -1.84 -4.82 8.71
C GLY A 157 -2.42 -6.23 8.74
N SER A 158 -1.61 -7.22 9.12
CA SER A 158 -2.01 -8.62 9.31
C SER A 158 -2.23 -8.95 10.78
N ASN A 159 -2.72 -10.15 11.08
CA ASN A 159 -2.84 -10.66 12.44
C ASN A 159 -1.53 -10.65 13.24
N SER A 160 -0.40 -10.71 12.57
CA SER A 160 0.94 -10.75 13.17
C SER A 160 1.59 -9.36 13.32
N GLY A 161 0.91 -8.29 12.92
CA GLY A 161 1.38 -6.92 13.10
C GLY A 161 1.23 -6.04 11.86
N ALA A 162 1.69 -4.82 12.00
CA ALA A 162 1.67 -3.86 10.91
C ALA A 162 2.66 -4.23 9.82
N ASN A 163 2.19 -4.26 8.58
CA ASN A 163 3.02 -4.58 7.45
C ASN A 163 3.53 -3.33 6.75
N ALA A 164 2.62 -2.45 6.31
CA ALA A 164 3.02 -1.27 5.55
C ALA A 164 2.10 -0.08 5.83
N VAL A 165 2.67 1.11 5.77
CA VAL A 165 1.93 2.37 5.69
C VAL A 165 2.33 3.11 4.42
N TYR A 166 1.35 3.63 3.70
CA TYR A 166 1.52 4.67 2.70
C TYR A 166 1.24 6.01 3.34
N ARG A 167 2.22 6.89 3.35
CA ARG A 167 2.07 8.25 3.86
C ARG A 167 2.58 9.28 2.86
N ALA A 168 1.98 10.45 2.88
CA ALA A 168 2.35 11.54 1.98
C ALA A 168 2.29 12.91 2.67
N ARG A 169 2.97 13.89 2.06
CA ARG A 169 2.86 15.32 2.40
C ARG A 169 3.18 16.18 1.19
N THR A 170 2.65 17.39 1.15
CA THR A 170 3.11 18.40 0.20
C THR A 170 4.40 19.06 0.69
N LEU A 171 5.16 19.63 -0.25
CA LEU A 171 6.27 20.54 0.04
C LEU A 171 5.86 22.02 -0.07
N SER A 172 4.57 22.27 -0.19
CA SER A 172 3.98 23.60 -0.37
C SER A 172 2.93 23.83 0.74
N SER A 173 2.65 25.09 1.04
CA SER A 173 1.51 25.48 1.88
C SER A 173 0.16 25.25 1.19
N ILE A 174 0.17 25.01 -0.12
CA ILE A 174 -1.03 24.68 -0.89
C ILE A 174 -1.20 23.17 -0.86
N GLY A 175 -2.37 22.69 -0.40
CA GLY A 175 -2.75 21.28 -0.48
C GLY A 175 -2.97 20.80 -1.91
N THR A 176 -2.89 19.50 -2.11
CA THR A 176 -3.19 18.83 -3.39
C THR A 176 -3.88 17.49 -3.13
N GLY A 177 -4.33 16.83 -4.21
CA GLY A 177 -4.87 15.48 -4.14
C GLY A 177 -3.85 14.45 -4.61
N ILE A 178 -3.86 13.28 -3.96
CA ILE A 178 -3.23 12.04 -4.46
C ILE A 178 -4.33 11.00 -4.66
N GLY A 179 -4.37 10.35 -5.81
CA GLY A 179 -5.43 9.42 -6.14
C GLY A 179 -5.07 7.97 -5.87
N THR A 180 -6.08 7.11 -5.91
CA THR A 180 -5.86 5.65 -5.75
C THR A 180 -4.96 5.07 -6.84
N MET A 181 -5.00 5.59 -8.07
CA MET A 181 -4.11 5.14 -9.14
C MET A 181 -2.65 5.54 -8.92
N ASP A 182 -2.40 6.69 -8.29
CA ASP A 182 -1.05 7.11 -7.92
C ASP A 182 -0.48 6.15 -6.86
N VAL A 183 -1.26 5.89 -5.80
CA VAL A 183 -0.91 4.92 -4.74
C VAL A 183 -0.71 3.52 -5.31
N ARG A 184 -1.57 3.08 -6.23
CA ARG A 184 -1.42 1.81 -6.93
C ARG A 184 -0.09 1.72 -7.68
N ASN A 185 0.25 2.74 -8.45
CA ASN A 185 1.48 2.77 -9.25
C ASN A 185 2.74 2.75 -8.38
N ASP A 186 2.72 3.42 -7.23
CA ASP A 186 3.82 3.41 -6.26
C ASP A 186 3.95 2.07 -5.54
N ALA A 187 2.83 1.49 -5.12
CA ALA A 187 2.82 0.18 -4.47
C ALA A 187 3.28 -0.92 -5.44
N ASP A 188 2.85 -0.86 -6.71
CA ASP A 188 3.28 -1.77 -7.77
C ASP A 188 4.79 -1.68 -7.99
N TRP A 189 5.30 -0.49 -8.21
CA TRP A 189 6.74 -0.26 -8.38
C TRP A 189 7.54 -0.77 -7.18
N THR A 190 7.02 -0.63 -5.97
CA THR A 190 7.67 -1.01 -4.73
C THR A 190 7.69 -2.52 -4.54
N GLN A 191 6.57 -3.22 -4.79
CA GLN A 191 6.49 -4.67 -4.65
C GLN A 191 7.41 -5.40 -5.63
N TYR A 192 7.55 -4.92 -6.88
CA TYR A 192 8.49 -5.48 -7.86
C TYR A 192 9.95 -5.37 -7.44
N ARG A 193 10.26 -4.55 -6.44
CA ARG A 193 11.61 -4.34 -5.89
C ARG A 193 11.77 -4.91 -4.51
N ALA A 194 10.85 -5.76 -4.09
CA ALA A 194 10.98 -6.54 -2.86
C ALA A 194 12.29 -7.35 -2.86
N ARG A 195 12.87 -7.50 -1.68
CA ARG A 195 14.08 -8.30 -1.46
C ARG A 195 13.85 -9.27 -0.32
N GLU A 196 14.42 -10.44 -0.46
CA GLU A 196 14.45 -11.42 0.62
C GLU A 196 15.61 -11.10 1.57
N PHE A 197 15.33 -11.14 2.86
CA PHE A 197 16.31 -11.02 3.92
C PHE A 197 16.28 -12.29 4.78
N SER A 198 17.42 -12.96 4.88
CA SER A 198 17.55 -14.23 5.61
C SER A 198 16.96 -14.15 7.01
N GLY A 199 16.05 -15.07 7.33
CA GLY A 199 15.31 -15.13 8.59
C GLY A 199 14.27 -14.01 8.81
N ARG A 200 14.09 -13.10 7.85
CA ARG A 200 13.16 -11.96 7.97
C ARG A 200 12.14 -11.89 6.84
N GLY A 201 12.26 -12.77 5.83
CA GLY A 201 11.35 -12.85 4.68
C GLY A 201 11.45 -11.68 3.69
N TRP A 202 10.51 -11.62 2.78
CA TRP A 202 10.45 -10.61 1.73
C TRP A 202 10.00 -9.25 2.25
N ARG A 203 10.80 -8.22 1.97
CA ARG A 203 10.56 -6.82 2.38
C ARG A 203 10.51 -5.91 1.18
N ALA A 204 9.61 -4.92 1.24
CA ALA A 204 9.45 -3.92 0.20
C ALA A 204 9.23 -2.54 0.83
N SER A 205 9.99 -1.55 0.43
CA SER A 205 9.88 -0.18 0.92
C SER A 205 10.34 0.79 -0.14
N SER A 206 9.70 1.93 -0.24
CA SER A 206 10.09 3.00 -1.15
C SER A 206 9.84 4.37 -0.56
N LYS A 207 10.52 5.35 -1.12
CA LYS A 207 10.29 6.78 -0.92
C LYS A 207 10.30 7.45 -2.26
N GLY A 208 9.56 8.54 -2.39
CA GLY A 208 9.54 9.24 -3.64
C GLY A 208 9.00 10.65 -3.58
N GLY A 209 9.02 11.28 -4.74
CA GLY A 209 8.39 12.56 -4.97
C GLY A 209 7.64 12.55 -6.28
N GLU A 210 6.51 13.22 -6.31
CA GLU A 210 5.60 13.31 -7.43
C GLU A 210 5.14 14.75 -7.62
N SER A 211 4.61 15.05 -8.79
CA SER A 211 3.94 16.31 -9.07
C SER A 211 2.46 16.05 -9.27
N CYS A 212 1.65 16.39 -8.28
CA CYS A 212 0.20 16.21 -8.33
C CYS A 212 -0.49 17.54 -8.52
N ASN A 213 -1.16 17.75 -9.67
CA ASN A 213 -1.77 19.01 -10.03
C ASN A 213 -0.78 20.21 -9.93
N ARG A 214 0.48 20.03 -10.36
CA ARG A 214 1.58 21.00 -10.28
C ARG A 214 2.11 21.29 -8.86
N VAL A 215 1.58 20.63 -7.84
CA VAL A 215 2.09 20.70 -6.48
C VAL A 215 2.99 19.50 -6.23
N ARG A 216 4.17 19.75 -5.66
CA ARG A 216 5.11 18.70 -5.34
C ARG A 216 4.74 18.04 -4.03
N ILE A 217 4.67 16.71 -4.04
CA ILE A 217 4.49 15.88 -2.84
C ILE A 217 5.70 14.96 -2.63
N ASN A 218 5.92 14.57 -1.39
CA ASN A 218 6.73 13.41 -1.03
C ASN A 218 5.82 12.32 -0.51
N TYR A 219 6.15 11.06 -0.85
CA TYR A 219 5.49 9.90 -0.29
C TYR A 219 6.51 8.90 0.27
N GLU A 220 6.05 8.02 1.12
CA GLU A 220 6.80 6.89 1.65
C GLU A 220 5.89 5.66 1.80
N ILE A 221 6.42 4.50 1.42
CA ILE A 221 5.88 3.19 1.78
C ILE A 221 6.87 2.56 2.74
N VAL A 222 6.52 2.55 4.03
CA VAL A 222 7.40 2.14 5.12
C VAL A 222 6.66 1.25 6.11
N LYS A 223 7.37 0.64 7.05
CA LYS A 223 6.76 -0.06 8.17
C LYS A 223 6.15 0.97 9.12
N THR A 224 4.95 0.68 9.64
CA THR A 224 4.40 1.50 10.73
C THR A 224 5.28 1.35 11.97
N ASP A 225 5.74 2.49 12.50
CA ASP A 225 6.32 2.52 13.83
C ASP A 225 5.18 2.75 14.83
N LEU A 226 5.10 1.88 15.82
CA LEU A 226 4.13 1.96 16.93
C LEU A 226 4.36 3.16 17.86
N ARG A 227 5.28 4.05 17.50
CA ARG A 227 5.67 5.20 18.33
C ARG A 227 5.22 6.50 17.68
N TYR A 228 3.98 6.86 17.99
CA TYR A 228 3.50 8.23 17.87
C TYR A 228 2.74 8.60 19.14
#